data_ab9d0f6549691603e8bd50e74001cb71
#
_entry.id   ab9d0f6549691603e8bd50e74001cb71
#
_cell.length_a   1.000
_cell.length_b   1.000
_cell.length_c   1.000
_cell.angle_alpha   90.00
_cell.angle_beta   90.00
_cell.angle_gamma   90.00
#
_symmetry.space_group_name_H-M   'P 1'
#
loop_
_entity.id
_entity.type
_entity.pdbx_description
1 polymer ?
#
loop_
_entity_poly.entity_id
_entity_poly.type
_entity_poly.pdbx_seq_one_letter_code
_entity_poly.pdbx_strand_id
1 'polypeptide(L)'
;MKYKKAIEHLRKAFEELPEGVELTKGGVGELALANHLGHTLVDGDKNADAFDEEGKQFEYKISHTNQFNFNFGTRAMQNGMTWQEKISTKVDSWEGAYCARIVGVNVEEVAYCDSATLKTYFLEHFSNTKGQLLIGV
;
A
#
# COMPACT_ATOMS: atom_id res chain seq x y z
N MET A 1 9.47 35.31 8.87
CA MET A 1 9.85 34.23 7.96
C MET A 1 8.59 33.48 7.53
N LYS A 2 8.41 33.38 6.25
CA LYS A 2 7.18 32.87 5.64
C LYS A 2 6.82 31.43 6.05
N TYR A 3 7.82 30.58 6.25
CA TYR A 3 7.61 29.15 6.50
C TYR A 3 7.87 28.72 7.94
N LYS A 4 8.03 29.65 8.86
CA LYS A 4 8.39 29.35 10.25
C LYS A 4 7.41 28.38 10.94
N LYS A 5 6.11 28.65 10.83
CA LYS A 5 5.08 27.80 11.45
C LYS A 5 5.04 26.40 10.84
N ALA A 6 5.18 26.31 9.51
CA ALA A 6 5.21 25.02 8.83
C ALA A 6 6.38 24.16 9.30
N ILE A 7 7.57 24.76 9.46
CA ILE A 7 8.75 24.05 9.95
C ILE A 7 8.57 23.61 11.41
N GLU A 8 7.95 24.44 12.24
CA GLU A 8 7.65 24.09 13.63
C GLU A 8 6.72 22.87 13.73
N HIS A 9 5.66 22.84 12.90
CA HIS A 9 4.73 21.70 12.84
C HIS A 9 5.40 20.44 12.31
N LEU A 10 6.24 20.56 11.28
CA LEU A 10 6.99 19.43 10.76
C LEU A 10 7.96 18.86 11.79
N ARG A 11 8.63 19.73 12.57
CA ARG A 11 9.53 19.28 13.64
C ARG A 11 8.78 18.45 14.68
N LYS A 12 7.60 18.89 15.10
CA LYS A 12 6.74 18.14 16.02
C LYS A 12 6.30 16.81 15.41
N ALA A 13 5.92 16.83 14.12
CA ALA A 13 5.54 15.61 13.41
C ALA A 13 6.69 14.61 13.38
N PHE A 14 7.93 15.04 13.11
CA PHE A 14 9.10 14.15 13.12
C PHE A 14 9.33 13.50 14.48
N GLU A 15 9.08 14.22 15.56
CA GLU A 15 9.20 13.68 16.93
C GLU A 15 8.17 12.59 17.22
N GLU A 16 6.98 12.66 16.61
CA GLU A 16 5.86 11.76 16.84
C GLU A 16 5.81 10.60 15.84
N LEU A 17 6.55 10.67 14.73
CA LEU A 17 6.50 9.63 13.70
C LEU A 17 7.09 8.31 14.20
N PRO A 18 6.43 7.19 13.93
CA PRO A 18 7.02 5.87 14.19
C PRO A 18 8.33 5.71 13.42
N GLU A 19 9.26 4.93 13.99
CA GLU A 19 10.49 4.56 13.30
C GLU A 19 10.16 3.85 11.99
N GLY A 20 10.90 4.17 10.93
CA GLY A 20 10.72 3.57 9.61
C GLY A 20 9.67 4.24 8.73
N VAL A 21 8.91 5.20 9.26
CA VAL A 21 7.94 5.97 8.45
C VAL A 21 8.64 7.19 7.84
N GLU A 22 8.59 7.30 6.52
CA GLU A 22 9.15 8.44 5.80
C GLU A 22 8.09 9.50 5.52
N LEU A 23 8.48 10.78 5.59
CA LEU A 23 7.61 11.90 5.22
C LEU A 23 7.53 12.09 3.70
N THR A 24 7.30 10.98 3.00
CA THR A 24 6.93 10.99 1.60
C THR A 24 5.41 11.00 1.48
N LYS A 25 4.89 11.30 0.30
CA LYS A 25 3.45 11.24 0.04
C LYS A 25 2.87 9.84 0.32
N GLY A 26 3.59 8.79 -0.08
CA GLY A 26 3.17 7.41 0.17
C GLY A 26 3.23 7.04 1.65
N GLY A 27 4.33 7.40 2.34
CA GLY A 27 4.51 7.11 3.75
C GLY A 27 3.47 7.79 4.64
N VAL A 28 3.18 9.06 4.38
CA VAL A 28 2.13 9.80 5.10
C VAL A 28 0.76 9.19 4.83
N GLY A 29 0.48 8.81 3.59
CA GLY A 29 -0.79 8.17 3.20
C GLY A 29 -0.98 6.83 3.89
N GLU A 30 0.04 5.99 3.95
CA GLU A 30 -0.01 4.71 4.66
C GLU A 30 -0.26 4.90 6.16
N LEU A 31 0.40 5.89 6.76
CA LEU A 31 0.20 6.22 8.18
C LEU A 31 -1.24 6.68 8.44
N ALA A 32 -1.78 7.55 7.58
CA ALA A 32 -3.16 8.01 7.70
C ALA A 32 -4.17 6.87 7.58
N LEU A 33 -3.94 5.95 6.63
CA LEU A 33 -4.82 4.80 6.43
C LEU A 33 -4.74 3.83 7.61
N ALA A 34 -3.54 3.52 8.09
CA ALA A 34 -3.36 2.65 9.26
C ALA A 34 -4.07 3.23 10.49
N ASN A 35 -3.93 4.53 10.71
CA ASN A 35 -4.64 5.22 11.79
C ASN A 35 -6.16 5.12 11.63
N HIS A 36 -6.66 5.30 10.41
CA HIS A 36 -8.09 5.20 10.10
C HIS A 36 -8.66 3.80 10.36
N LEU A 37 -7.90 2.76 10.03
CA LEU A 37 -8.31 1.37 10.16
C LEU A 37 -7.97 0.74 11.53
N GLY A 38 -7.18 1.41 12.35
CA GLY A 38 -6.70 0.84 13.61
C GLY A 38 -5.64 -0.23 13.42
N HIS A 39 -4.90 -0.17 12.32
CA HIS A 39 -3.83 -1.10 12.00
C HIS A 39 -2.47 -0.60 12.47
N THR A 40 -1.48 -1.48 12.45
CA THR A 40 -0.08 -1.17 12.71
C THR A 40 0.71 -1.35 11.43
N LEU A 41 1.54 -0.37 11.08
CA LEU A 41 2.42 -0.46 9.90
C LEU A 41 3.53 -1.50 10.14
N VAL A 42 3.87 -2.24 9.09
CA VAL A 42 4.97 -3.21 9.11
C VAL A 42 6.27 -2.48 8.76
N ASP A 43 7.32 -2.68 9.56
CA ASP A 43 8.64 -2.14 9.32
C ASP A 43 9.50 -3.06 8.45
N GLY A 44 10.45 -2.46 7.72
CA GLY A 44 11.48 -3.18 6.97
C GLY A 44 10.99 -3.79 5.65
N ASP A 45 11.73 -4.81 5.18
CA ASP A 45 11.36 -5.58 4.00
C ASP A 45 10.09 -6.37 4.31
N LYS A 46 9.03 -6.08 3.57
CA LYS A 46 7.69 -6.54 3.91
C LYS A 46 6.96 -7.09 2.70
N ASN A 47 6.17 -8.13 2.92
CA ASN A 47 5.23 -8.65 1.93
C ASN A 47 3.89 -7.92 1.99
N ALA A 48 3.60 -7.26 3.12
CA ALA A 48 2.39 -6.48 3.34
C ALA A 48 2.73 -5.18 4.06
N ASP A 49 1.84 -4.19 3.98
CA ASP A 49 2.08 -2.85 4.51
C ASP A 49 1.66 -2.69 5.96
N ALA A 50 0.66 -3.42 6.39
CA ALA A 50 0.10 -3.27 7.74
C ALA A 50 -0.51 -4.58 8.26
N PHE A 51 -0.74 -4.65 9.56
CA PHE A 51 -1.45 -5.76 10.18
C PHE A 51 -2.48 -5.25 11.20
N ASP A 52 -3.53 -6.05 11.41
CA ASP A 52 -4.57 -5.76 12.39
C ASP A 52 -4.23 -6.34 13.77
N GLU A 53 -5.16 -6.24 14.73
CA GLU A 53 -4.98 -6.74 16.09
C GLU A 53 -4.82 -8.27 16.16
N GLU A 54 -5.34 -8.99 15.16
CA GLU A 54 -5.22 -10.44 15.06
C GLU A 54 -3.94 -10.88 14.34
N GLY A 55 -3.15 -9.93 13.85
CA GLY A 55 -1.94 -10.20 13.10
C GLY A 55 -2.16 -10.49 11.62
N LYS A 56 -3.38 -10.33 11.12
CA LYS A 56 -3.67 -10.48 9.70
C LYS A 56 -3.04 -9.33 8.92
N GLN A 57 -2.39 -9.65 7.80
CA GLN A 57 -1.62 -8.70 7.02
C GLN A 57 -2.40 -8.20 5.82
N PHE A 58 -2.23 -6.90 5.51
CA PHE A 58 -2.95 -6.22 4.44
C PHE A 58 -2.00 -5.40 3.58
N GLU A 59 -2.25 -5.41 2.28
CA GLU A 59 -1.61 -4.50 1.33
C GLU A 59 -2.37 -3.20 1.29
N TYR A 60 -1.66 -2.08 1.21
CA TYR A 60 -2.24 -0.75 1.05
C TYR A 60 -1.88 -0.18 -0.31
N LYS A 61 -2.87 0.39 -0.97
CA LYS A 61 -2.68 1.20 -2.17
C LYS A 61 -3.27 2.57 -1.92
N ILE A 62 -2.43 3.58 -2.04
CA ILE A 62 -2.78 4.96 -1.74
C ILE A 62 -2.75 5.75 -3.04
N SER A 63 -3.78 6.55 -3.25
CA SER A 63 -3.85 7.46 -4.40
C SER A 63 -4.61 8.72 -3.99
N HIS A 64 -4.38 9.81 -4.71
CA HIS A 64 -5.22 11.00 -4.60
C HIS A 64 -6.37 10.96 -5.61
N THR A 65 -6.42 9.90 -6.43
CA THR A 65 -7.47 9.63 -7.41
C THR A 65 -8.15 8.30 -7.06
N ASN A 66 -9.04 7.81 -7.93
CA ASN A 66 -9.67 6.51 -7.78
C ASN A 66 -8.95 5.40 -8.57
N GLN A 67 -7.72 5.65 -9.01
CA GLN A 67 -6.91 4.66 -9.73
C GLN A 67 -5.73 4.21 -8.89
N PHE A 68 -5.51 2.90 -8.84
CA PHE A 68 -4.49 2.27 -8.01
C PHE A 68 -3.60 1.38 -8.85
N ASN A 69 -2.29 1.46 -8.61
CA ASN A 69 -1.29 0.74 -9.38
C ASN A 69 -0.77 -0.45 -8.58
N PHE A 70 -0.98 -1.65 -9.12
CA PHE A 70 -0.41 -2.89 -8.59
C PHE A 70 0.76 -3.32 -9.47
N ASN A 71 1.96 -3.21 -8.93
CA ASN A 71 3.20 -3.60 -9.62
C ASN A 71 3.80 -4.81 -8.91
N PHE A 72 3.94 -5.92 -9.63
CA PHE A 72 4.48 -7.15 -9.08
C PHE A 72 5.94 -7.39 -9.49
N GLY A 73 6.53 -6.49 -10.29
CA GLY A 73 7.90 -6.63 -10.74
C GLY A 73 8.14 -7.87 -11.60
N THR A 74 7.15 -8.29 -12.37
CA THR A 74 7.19 -9.56 -13.11
C THR A 74 8.06 -9.51 -14.36
N ARG A 75 8.49 -8.32 -14.81
CA ARG A 75 9.35 -8.18 -15.99
C ARG A 75 10.72 -8.82 -15.80
N ALA A 76 11.23 -8.81 -14.57
CA ALA A 76 12.52 -9.39 -14.23
C ALA A 76 12.29 -10.70 -13.49
N MET A 77 11.78 -11.70 -14.20
CA MET A 77 11.53 -13.02 -13.62
C MET A 77 12.85 -13.70 -13.27
N GLN A 78 12.99 -14.05 -12.01
CA GLN A 78 14.18 -14.74 -11.48
C GLN A 78 13.76 -16.07 -10.88
N ASN A 79 14.73 -17.00 -10.77
CA ASN A 79 14.54 -18.30 -10.10
C ASN A 79 13.52 -19.22 -10.78
N GLY A 80 13.28 -19.05 -12.09
CA GLY A 80 12.37 -19.90 -12.84
C GLY A 80 10.89 -19.74 -12.50
N MET A 81 10.55 -18.73 -11.69
CA MET A 81 9.16 -18.45 -11.30
C MET A 81 8.42 -17.79 -12.46
N THR A 82 7.20 -18.26 -12.76
CA THR A 82 6.33 -17.60 -13.74
C THR A 82 5.73 -16.34 -13.13
N TRP A 83 5.21 -15.45 -13.98
CA TRP A 83 4.54 -14.23 -13.48
C TRP A 83 3.28 -14.59 -12.69
N GLN A 84 2.57 -15.67 -13.06
CA GLN A 84 1.41 -16.15 -12.32
C GLN A 84 1.80 -16.61 -10.91
N GLU A 85 2.88 -17.37 -10.80
CA GLU A 85 3.39 -17.83 -9.51
C GLU A 85 3.82 -16.66 -8.62
N LYS A 86 4.47 -15.65 -9.20
CA LYS A 86 4.92 -14.47 -8.47
C LYS A 86 3.74 -13.67 -7.92
N ILE A 87 2.71 -13.44 -8.74
CA ILE A 87 1.48 -12.76 -8.30
C ILE A 87 0.81 -13.57 -7.19
N SER A 88 0.62 -14.88 -7.41
CA SER A 88 -0.05 -15.76 -6.43
C SER A 88 0.69 -15.77 -5.09
N THR A 89 2.01 -15.91 -5.10
CA THR A 89 2.82 -15.93 -3.89
C THR A 89 2.68 -14.62 -3.11
N LYS A 90 2.74 -13.49 -3.80
CA LYS A 90 2.62 -12.19 -3.15
C LYS A 90 1.23 -11.96 -2.58
N VAL A 91 0.19 -12.22 -3.36
CA VAL A 91 -1.20 -12.01 -2.96
C VAL A 91 -1.61 -12.97 -1.84
N ASP A 92 -1.12 -14.21 -1.86
CA ASP A 92 -1.37 -15.18 -0.80
C ASP A 92 -0.77 -14.78 0.55
N SER A 93 0.21 -13.86 0.57
CA SER A 93 0.78 -13.33 1.80
C SER A 93 -0.11 -12.28 2.48
N TRP A 94 -1.18 -11.82 1.81
CA TRP A 94 -2.13 -10.85 2.34
C TRP A 94 -3.46 -11.50 2.70
N GLU A 95 -4.14 -10.95 3.68
CA GLU A 95 -5.58 -11.22 3.90
C GLU A 95 -6.40 -10.53 2.81
N GLY A 96 -5.99 -9.32 2.43
CA GLY A 96 -6.59 -8.53 1.39
C GLY A 96 -5.85 -7.24 1.15
N ALA A 97 -6.41 -6.36 0.33
CA ALA A 97 -5.86 -5.05 0.06
C ALA A 97 -6.88 -3.95 0.30
N TYR A 98 -6.42 -2.85 0.87
CA TYR A 98 -7.17 -1.61 1.00
C TYR A 98 -6.66 -0.61 -0.02
N CYS A 99 -7.56 -0.10 -0.84
CA CYS A 99 -7.30 0.98 -1.78
C CYS A 99 -7.94 2.25 -1.23
N ALA A 100 -7.14 3.25 -0.93
CA ALA A 100 -7.63 4.47 -0.28
C ALA A 100 -7.29 5.71 -1.08
N ARG A 101 -8.30 6.56 -1.29
CA ARG A 101 -8.09 7.90 -1.81
C ARG A 101 -7.83 8.82 -0.63
N ILE A 102 -6.64 9.41 -0.61
CA ILE A 102 -6.18 10.25 0.49
C ILE A 102 -5.77 11.62 -0.03
N VAL A 103 -6.27 12.66 0.61
CA VAL A 103 -5.92 14.05 0.31
C VAL A 103 -5.25 14.64 1.54
N GLY A 104 -3.95 14.92 1.45
CA GLY A 104 -3.14 15.30 2.60
C GLY A 104 -3.04 14.15 3.60
N VAL A 105 -3.66 14.29 4.76
CA VAL A 105 -3.77 13.24 5.79
C VAL A 105 -5.22 12.78 5.96
N ASN A 106 -6.12 13.19 5.08
CA ASN A 106 -7.54 12.87 5.17
C ASN A 106 -7.87 11.66 4.29
N VAL A 107 -8.41 10.63 4.89
CA VAL A 107 -8.90 9.44 4.18
C VAL A 107 -10.30 9.76 3.67
N GLU A 108 -10.42 9.94 2.35
CA GLU A 108 -11.68 10.35 1.69
C GLU A 108 -12.54 9.14 1.34
N GLU A 109 -11.94 8.09 0.80
CA GLU A 109 -12.62 6.86 0.42
C GLU A 109 -11.71 5.67 0.66
N VAL A 110 -12.28 4.55 1.08
CA VAL A 110 -11.58 3.28 1.25
C VAL A 110 -12.38 2.17 0.59
N ALA A 111 -11.72 1.38 -0.24
CA ALA A 111 -12.26 0.15 -0.79
C ALA A 111 -11.42 -1.03 -0.33
N TYR A 112 -12.06 -2.15 -0.03
CA TYR A 112 -11.40 -3.38 0.40
C TYR A 112 -11.73 -4.52 -0.56
N CYS A 113 -10.72 -5.34 -0.83
CA CYS A 113 -10.91 -6.58 -1.58
C CYS A 113 -10.08 -7.69 -0.95
N ASP A 114 -10.69 -8.85 -0.72
CA ASP A 114 -9.95 -9.99 -0.18
C ASP A 114 -8.95 -10.57 -1.20
N SER A 115 -7.97 -11.31 -0.70
CA SER A 115 -6.89 -11.83 -1.53
C SER A 115 -7.35 -12.84 -2.57
N ALA A 116 -8.34 -13.67 -2.27
CA ALA A 116 -8.85 -14.64 -3.23
C ALA A 116 -9.46 -13.96 -4.44
N THR A 117 -10.27 -12.92 -4.22
CA THR A 117 -10.89 -12.14 -5.29
C THR A 117 -9.84 -11.37 -6.10
N LEU A 118 -8.88 -10.74 -5.41
CA LEU A 118 -7.77 -10.04 -6.07
C LEU A 118 -6.94 -10.96 -6.94
N LYS A 119 -6.60 -12.15 -6.43
CA LYS A 119 -5.80 -13.12 -7.17
C LYS A 119 -6.48 -13.54 -8.47
N THR A 120 -7.76 -13.85 -8.41
CA THR A 120 -8.56 -14.20 -9.60
C THR A 120 -8.52 -13.04 -10.61
N TYR A 121 -8.77 -11.83 -10.17
CA TYR A 121 -8.75 -10.65 -11.03
C TYR A 121 -7.37 -10.43 -11.67
N PHE A 122 -6.30 -10.48 -10.88
CA PHE A 122 -4.95 -10.25 -11.38
C PHE A 122 -4.54 -11.31 -12.42
N LEU A 123 -4.85 -12.58 -12.17
CA LEU A 123 -4.49 -13.66 -13.10
C LEU A 123 -5.24 -13.55 -14.44
N GLU A 124 -6.44 -12.97 -14.43
CA GLU A 124 -7.22 -12.75 -15.66
C GLU A 124 -6.80 -11.52 -16.44
N HIS A 125 -6.40 -10.44 -15.76
CA HIS A 125 -6.21 -9.12 -16.37
C HIS A 125 -4.75 -8.65 -16.44
N PHE A 126 -3.85 -9.25 -15.66
CA PHE A 126 -2.45 -8.84 -15.61
C PHE A 126 -1.72 -9.23 -16.89
N SER A 127 -0.84 -8.36 -17.36
CA SER A 127 0.04 -8.62 -18.52
C SER A 127 1.49 -8.66 -18.08
N ASN A 128 2.17 -9.76 -18.36
CA ASN A 128 3.60 -9.91 -18.08
C ASN A 128 4.43 -8.82 -18.78
N THR A 129 4.02 -8.35 -19.95
CA THR A 129 4.72 -7.32 -20.69
C THR A 129 4.62 -5.93 -20.04
N LYS A 130 3.54 -5.68 -19.32
CA LYS A 130 3.34 -4.40 -18.62
C LYS A 130 3.99 -4.37 -17.24
N GLY A 131 4.11 -5.51 -16.58
CA GLY A 131 4.65 -5.59 -15.23
C GLY A 131 3.76 -4.98 -14.14
N GLN A 132 2.65 -4.38 -14.50
CA GLN A 132 1.75 -3.67 -13.58
C GLN A 132 0.31 -3.69 -14.07
N LEU A 133 -0.62 -3.45 -13.16
CA LEU A 133 -2.05 -3.35 -13.45
C LEU A 133 -2.61 -2.12 -12.72
N LEU A 134 -3.30 -1.25 -13.47
CA LEU A 134 -4.05 -0.12 -12.91
C LEU A 134 -5.50 -0.55 -12.70
N ILE A 135 -6.00 -0.34 -11.48
CA ILE A 135 -7.37 -0.63 -11.11
C ILE A 135 -8.07 0.65 -10.73
N GLY A 136 -9.26 0.90 -11.33
CA GLY A 136 -10.16 1.96 -10.91
C GLY A 136 -11.11 1.44 -9.83
N VAL A 137 -11.40 2.31 -8.89
CA VAL A 137 -12.34 2.03 -7.80
C VAL A 137 -13.46 3.06 -7.79
#